data_6a8dcbb008b6d7bd6b18bcda36c35566
#
_entry.id   6a8dcbb008b6d7bd6b18bcda36c35566
#
_cell.length_a   1.000
_cell.length_b   1.000
_cell.length_c   1.000
_cell.angle_alpha   90.00
_cell.angle_beta   90.00
_cell.angle_gamma   90.00
#
_symmetry.space_group_name_H-M   'P 1'
#
loop_
_entity.id
_entity.type
_entity.pdbx_description
1 polymer ?
#
loop_
_entity_poly.entity_id
_entity_poly.type
_entity_poly.pdbx_seq_one_letter_code
_entity_poly.pdbx_strand_id
1 'polypeptide(L)'
;MNAYLSDQPVRLSPLRDEQGNQPRFGLLLEPGRPGMHVGELPAQWLKGLARSHHLLLLRGFAAFADAESLTRYCHDFGEVMLWPFGAVLELVEQEGAEDHIFANNYVPLHWDGMYLETVPEFQVFHCVDAPGDSDGGRTTFSSTPAALQLADSSELELWRRASGRYQRSAAHYSSRSAAPIVERHPRREFPILRFCEPPVEGDASFINPSEFHYDGIAPEQRGELLASLRRCLYHPQAHYAHRWRSDDLVIADNLTLLHGREAFAHRAPRHLRR
;
A
#
# COMPACT_ATOMS: atom_id res chain seq x y z
N MET A 1 7.50 27.81 -2.29
CA MET A 1 7.25 26.41 -2.67
C MET A 1 6.50 26.28 -4.00
N ASN A 2 6.38 27.35 -4.80
CA ASN A 2 5.60 27.38 -6.05
C ASN A 2 6.42 27.72 -7.31
N ALA A 3 7.74 27.61 -7.31
CA ALA A 3 8.57 28.08 -8.43
C ALA A 3 8.72 27.05 -9.58
N TYR A 4 8.29 25.81 -9.42
CA TYR A 4 8.37 24.78 -10.47
C TYR A 4 7.07 24.52 -11.23
N LEU A 5 5.97 25.20 -10.87
CA LEU A 5 4.64 24.95 -11.44
C LEU A 5 4.17 26.05 -12.43
N SER A 6 5.03 27.05 -12.73
CA SER A 6 4.57 28.22 -13.51
C SER A 6 4.29 27.95 -15.00
N ASP A 7 4.87 26.90 -15.59
CA ASP A 7 4.71 26.62 -17.03
C ASP A 7 3.97 25.32 -17.37
N GLN A 8 3.65 24.46 -16.39
CA GLN A 8 2.88 23.25 -16.63
C GLN A 8 1.92 23.00 -15.46
N PRO A 9 0.70 23.49 -15.52
CA PRO A 9 -0.24 23.40 -14.42
C PRO A 9 -0.71 21.94 -14.21
N VAL A 10 -0.21 21.31 -13.16
CA VAL A 10 -0.77 20.08 -12.61
C VAL A 10 -1.82 20.49 -11.58
N ARG A 11 -3.01 19.95 -11.70
CA ARG A 11 -4.07 20.18 -10.70
C ARG A 11 -3.89 19.22 -9.54
N LEU A 12 -3.93 19.75 -8.33
CA LEU A 12 -3.81 19.02 -7.08
C LEU A 12 -5.13 19.11 -6.31
N SER A 13 -5.67 17.98 -5.90
CA SER A 13 -6.84 17.94 -5.02
C SER A 13 -6.71 16.83 -3.99
N PRO A 14 -7.34 16.96 -2.81
CA PRO A 14 -7.41 15.85 -1.86
C PRO A 14 -8.08 14.63 -2.47
N LEU A 15 -7.57 13.43 -2.14
CA LEU A 15 -8.25 12.19 -2.51
C LEU A 15 -9.64 12.12 -1.88
N ARG A 16 -10.58 11.54 -2.63
CA ARG A 16 -11.91 11.17 -2.16
C ARG A 16 -12.20 9.73 -2.56
N ASP A 17 -12.89 9.02 -1.69
CA ASP A 17 -13.43 7.71 -2.05
C ASP A 17 -14.68 7.85 -2.96
N GLU A 18 -15.25 6.73 -3.37
CA GLU A 18 -16.42 6.68 -4.24
C GLU A 18 -17.70 7.24 -3.57
N GLN A 19 -17.75 7.27 -2.25
CA GLN A 19 -18.82 7.85 -1.45
C GLN A 19 -18.59 9.35 -1.19
N GLY A 20 -17.47 9.93 -1.66
CA GLY A 20 -17.11 11.33 -1.46
C GLY A 20 -16.42 11.61 -0.12
N ASN A 21 -16.15 10.59 0.70
CA ASN A 21 -15.39 10.77 1.94
C ASN A 21 -13.95 11.17 1.62
N GLN A 22 -13.39 12.04 2.43
CA GLN A 22 -12.03 12.51 2.30
C GLN A 22 -11.18 11.91 3.43
N PRO A 23 -10.26 10.96 3.15
CA PRO A 23 -9.31 10.51 4.15
C PRO A 23 -8.34 11.64 4.53
N ARG A 24 -7.68 11.52 5.70
CA ARG A 24 -6.71 12.53 6.17
C ARG A 24 -5.37 12.47 5.42
N PHE A 25 -5.30 11.77 4.32
CA PHE A 25 -4.10 11.59 3.52
C PHE A 25 -4.45 11.46 2.03
N GLY A 26 -3.44 11.61 1.19
CA GLY A 26 -3.53 11.39 -0.23
C GLY A 26 -3.91 12.61 -1.07
N LEU A 27 -3.28 12.70 -2.24
CA LEU A 27 -3.56 13.68 -3.28
C LEU A 27 -3.89 13.00 -4.59
N LEU A 28 -4.86 13.56 -5.31
CA LEU A 28 -5.07 13.34 -6.73
C LEU A 28 -4.29 14.41 -7.51
N LEU A 29 -3.48 13.97 -8.46
CA LEU A 29 -2.77 14.78 -9.43
C LEU A 29 -3.40 14.53 -10.81
N GLU A 30 -3.79 15.59 -11.49
CA GLU A 30 -4.31 15.54 -12.84
C GLU A 30 -3.50 16.45 -13.78
N PRO A 31 -3.25 16.04 -15.04
CA PRO A 31 -2.48 16.85 -15.97
C PRO A 31 -3.18 18.16 -16.33
N GLY A 32 -2.42 19.21 -16.49
CA GLY A 32 -2.92 20.52 -16.95
C GLY A 32 -3.15 20.59 -18.46
N ARG A 33 -2.61 19.65 -19.22
CA ARG A 33 -2.79 19.52 -20.68
C ARG A 33 -2.98 18.06 -21.08
N PRO A 34 -3.74 17.79 -22.15
CA PRO A 34 -3.87 16.44 -22.71
C PRO A 34 -2.51 15.86 -23.16
N GLY A 35 -2.33 14.56 -22.94
CA GLY A 35 -1.12 13.83 -23.35
C GLY A 35 0.14 14.14 -22.53
N MET A 36 0.04 14.86 -21.41
CA MET A 36 1.16 15.04 -20.50
C MET A 36 1.60 13.69 -19.94
N HIS A 37 2.88 13.37 -20.05
CA HIS A 37 3.43 12.11 -19.57
C HIS A 37 3.90 12.23 -18.11
N VAL A 38 3.70 11.15 -17.31
CA VAL A 38 4.17 11.11 -15.90
C VAL A 38 5.66 11.42 -15.78
N GLY A 39 6.49 10.96 -16.72
CA GLY A 39 7.94 11.21 -16.76
C GLY A 39 8.34 12.68 -16.92
N GLU A 40 7.41 13.58 -17.24
CA GLU A 40 7.66 15.03 -17.25
C GLU A 40 7.65 15.65 -15.85
N LEU A 41 7.12 14.90 -14.85
CA LEU A 41 7.05 15.37 -13.47
C LEU A 41 8.37 15.10 -12.74
N PRO A 42 8.95 16.12 -12.09
CA PRO A 42 10.20 15.91 -11.35
C PRO A 42 10.01 14.90 -10.19
N ALA A 43 10.78 13.80 -10.20
CA ALA A 43 10.69 12.75 -9.17
C ALA A 43 10.90 13.31 -7.75
N GLN A 44 11.80 14.28 -7.57
CA GLN A 44 12.04 14.90 -6.26
C GLN A 44 10.83 15.69 -5.74
N TRP A 45 10.07 16.32 -6.63
CA TRP A 45 8.83 16.99 -6.26
C TRP A 45 7.77 15.98 -5.81
N LEU A 46 7.58 14.89 -6.58
CA LEU A 46 6.66 13.81 -6.23
C LEU A 46 7.06 13.12 -4.91
N LYS A 47 8.37 12.90 -4.67
CA LYS A 47 8.86 12.39 -3.37
C LYS A 47 8.48 13.31 -2.21
N GLY A 48 8.63 14.62 -2.40
CA GLY A 48 8.23 15.61 -1.40
C GLY A 48 6.72 15.55 -1.09
N LEU A 49 5.89 15.47 -2.14
CA LEU A 49 4.45 15.33 -1.99
C LEU A 49 4.07 13.98 -1.32
N ALA A 50 4.67 12.86 -1.75
CA ALA A 50 4.40 11.55 -1.18
C ALA A 50 4.76 11.50 0.32
N ARG A 51 5.88 12.11 0.73
CA ARG A 51 6.24 12.23 2.15
C ARG A 51 5.26 13.08 2.96
N SER A 52 4.67 14.10 2.35
CA SER A 52 3.74 15.02 3.04
C SER A 52 2.31 14.50 3.07
N HIS A 53 1.89 13.81 2.04
CA HIS A 53 0.51 13.36 1.85
C HIS A 53 0.34 11.85 1.86
N HIS A 54 1.42 11.09 1.96
CA HIS A 54 1.53 9.63 2.06
C HIS A 54 1.10 8.85 0.81
N LEU A 55 0.13 9.32 0.03
CA LEU A 55 -0.37 8.67 -1.18
C LEU A 55 -0.56 9.68 -2.30
N LEU A 56 -0.04 9.40 -3.49
CA LEU A 56 -0.31 10.18 -4.69
C LEU A 56 -1.00 9.30 -5.72
N LEU A 57 -2.13 9.74 -6.23
CA LEU A 57 -2.78 9.18 -7.40
C LEU A 57 -2.55 10.13 -8.58
N LEU A 58 -1.82 9.68 -9.58
CA LEU A 58 -1.64 10.38 -10.85
C LEU A 58 -2.63 9.79 -11.86
N ARG A 59 -3.61 10.55 -12.27
CA ARG A 59 -4.70 10.11 -13.14
C ARG A 59 -4.83 11.00 -14.38
N GLY A 60 -5.02 10.38 -15.54
CA GLY A 60 -5.18 11.10 -16.81
C GLY A 60 -3.87 11.54 -17.46
N PHE A 61 -2.72 11.16 -16.92
CA PHE A 61 -1.42 11.27 -17.58
C PHE A 61 -1.23 10.13 -18.56
N ALA A 62 -0.40 10.33 -19.58
CA ALA A 62 0.20 9.23 -20.31
C ALA A 62 1.22 8.52 -19.39
N ALA A 63 1.17 7.19 -19.34
CA ALA A 63 1.99 6.38 -18.46
C ALA A 63 3.02 5.52 -19.25
N PHE A 64 3.62 4.55 -18.61
CA PHE A 64 4.73 3.77 -19.13
C PHE A 64 4.24 2.56 -19.95
N ALA A 65 4.71 2.41 -21.19
CA ALA A 65 4.30 1.31 -22.06
C ALA A 65 4.74 -0.07 -21.53
N ASP A 66 5.90 -0.14 -20.87
CA ASP A 66 6.50 -1.38 -20.42
C ASP A 66 7.15 -1.26 -19.03
N ALA A 67 7.52 -2.41 -18.46
CA ALA A 67 8.19 -2.50 -17.16
C ALA A 67 9.58 -1.84 -17.16
N GLU A 68 10.29 -1.85 -18.30
CA GLU A 68 11.62 -1.25 -18.38
C GLU A 68 11.57 0.28 -18.30
N SER A 69 10.64 0.92 -19.00
CA SER A 69 10.44 2.38 -18.94
C SER A 69 9.97 2.82 -17.56
N LEU A 70 9.09 2.05 -16.92
CA LEU A 70 8.70 2.27 -15.52
C LEU A 70 9.90 2.15 -14.57
N THR A 71 10.73 1.11 -14.73
CA THR A 71 11.93 0.91 -13.91
C THR A 71 12.91 2.07 -14.06
N ARG A 72 13.19 2.52 -15.30
CA ARG A 72 14.05 3.68 -15.54
C ARG A 72 13.55 4.92 -14.80
N TYR A 73 12.26 5.18 -14.85
CA TYR A 73 11.66 6.29 -14.12
C TYR A 73 11.80 6.12 -12.60
N CYS A 74 11.62 4.91 -12.07
CA CYS A 74 11.73 4.65 -10.64
C CYS A 74 13.16 4.89 -10.11
N HIS A 75 14.21 4.77 -10.94
CA HIS A 75 15.58 5.13 -10.54
C HIS A 75 15.73 6.62 -10.15
N ASP A 76 14.89 7.51 -10.66
CA ASP A 76 14.88 8.93 -10.24
C ASP A 76 14.37 9.11 -8.79
N PHE A 77 13.64 8.11 -8.25
CA PHE A 77 13.25 8.10 -6.83
C PHE A 77 14.36 7.59 -5.91
N GLY A 78 15.28 6.79 -6.41
CA GLY A 78 16.37 6.21 -5.66
C GLY A 78 16.78 4.85 -6.20
N GLU A 79 17.49 4.09 -5.39
CA GLU A 79 17.85 2.71 -5.71
C GLU A 79 16.57 1.85 -5.78
N VAL A 80 16.38 1.18 -6.93
CA VAL A 80 15.26 0.26 -7.13
C VAL A 80 15.59 -1.07 -6.48
N MET A 81 14.74 -1.52 -5.57
CA MET A 81 14.90 -2.80 -4.92
C MET A 81 14.67 -3.94 -5.90
N LEU A 82 15.63 -4.84 -5.99
CA LEU A 82 15.53 -6.02 -6.83
C LEU A 82 15.03 -7.22 -6.02
N TRP A 83 14.01 -7.87 -6.53
CA TRP A 83 13.48 -9.12 -6.02
C TRP A 83 13.95 -10.30 -6.89
N PRO A 84 13.75 -11.56 -6.49
CA PRO A 84 14.07 -12.70 -7.34
C PRO A 84 13.40 -12.67 -8.72
N PHE A 85 12.25 -12.00 -8.85
CA PHE A 85 11.53 -11.79 -10.11
C PHE A 85 11.97 -10.53 -10.87
N GLY A 86 12.91 -9.73 -10.35
CA GLY A 86 13.39 -8.48 -10.95
C GLY A 86 12.93 -7.22 -10.23
N ALA A 87 12.95 -6.09 -10.95
CA ALA A 87 12.59 -4.77 -10.43
C ALA A 87 11.08 -4.52 -10.38
N VAL A 88 10.32 -5.18 -11.25
CA VAL A 88 8.87 -5.01 -11.40
C VAL A 88 8.17 -6.33 -11.20
N LEU A 89 7.17 -6.33 -10.33
CA LEU A 89 6.25 -7.43 -10.13
C LEU A 89 5.01 -7.19 -10.99
N GLU A 90 4.74 -8.10 -11.93
CA GLU A 90 3.51 -8.12 -12.72
C GLU A 90 2.41 -8.80 -11.88
N LEU A 91 1.45 -8.02 -11.42
CA LEU A 91 0.33 -8.47 -10.59
C LEU A 91 -0.86 -8.83 -11.48
N VAL A 92 -0.82 -10.05 -12.00
CA VAL A 92 -1.86 -10.66 -12.83
C VAL A 92 -2.31 -11.94 -12.14
N GLU A 93 -3.61 -12.27 -12.23
CA GLU A 93 -4.12 -13.54 -11.73
C GLU A 93 -3.44 -14.71 -12.47
N GLN A 94 -2.97 -15.69 -11.70
CA GLN A 94 -2.34 -16.90 -12.24
C GLN A 94 -3.24 -18.10 -11.96
N GLU A 95 -3.43 -18.94 -12.97
CA GLU A 95 -4.13 -20.20 -12.81
C GLU A 95 -3.30 -21.15 -11.91
N GLY A 96 -3.94 -21.72 -10.87
CA GLY A 96 -3.25 -22.57 -9.90
C GLY A 96 -2.27 -21.81 -8.99
N ALA A 97 -2.50 -20.52 -8.74
CA ALA A 97 -1.63 -19.73 -7.88
C ALA A 97 -1.35 -20.41 -6.53
N GLU A 98 -0.07 -20.53 -6.19
CA GLU A 98 0.39 -21.06 -4.89
C GLU A 98 0.51 -19.94 -3.82
N ASP A 99 0.24 -18.69 -4.21
CA ASP A 99 0.35 -17.52 -3.36
C ASP A 99 -0.85 -16.59 -3.57
N HIS A 100 -1.40 -16.07 -2.46
CA HIS A 100 -2.56 -15.17 -2.50
C HIS A 100 -2.32 -13.87 -3.28
N ILE A 101 -1.07 -13.44 -3.48
CA ILE A 101 -0.77 -12.24 -4.27
C ILE A 101 -1.10 -12.42 -5.76
N PHE A 102 -1.02 -13.65 -6.27
CA PHE A 102 -1.34 -14.04 -7.65
C PHE A 102 -2.72 -14.68 -7.82
N ALA A 103 -3.46 -14.86 -6.74
CA ALA A 103 -4.84 -15.34 -6.74
C ALA A 103 -5.81 -14.14 -6.81
N ASN A 104 -7.08 -14.43 -7.05
CA ASN A 104 -8.15 -13.41 -7.03
C ASN A 104 -8.72 -13.14 -5.62
N ASN A 105 -8.18 -13.78 -4.58
CA ASN A 105 -8.51 -13.52 -3.19
C ASN A 105 -8.12 -12.10 -2.75
N TYR A 106 -8.66 -11.66 -1.62
CA TYR A 106 -8.19 -10.45 -0.97
C TYR A 106 -6.76 -10.61 -0.43
N VAL A 107 -6.07 -9.51 -0.27
CA VAL A 107 -4.77 -9.45 0.42
C VAL A 107 -4.94 -8.53 1.63
N PRO A 108 -4.73 -9.04 2.86
CA PRO A 108 -4.83 -8.25 4.08
C PRO A 108 -3.84 -7.09 4.12
N LEU A 109 -4.10 -6.10 4.98
CA LEU A 109 -3.20 -4.96 5.17
C LEU A 109 -1.81 -5.40 5.63
N HIS A 110 -0.78 -4.94 4.93
CA HIS A 110 0.64 -5.21 5.21
C HIS A 110 1.51 -4.07 4.69
N TRP A 111 2.80 -4.13 4.96
CA TRP A 111 3.80 -3.26 4.31
C TRP A 111 4.76 -4.10 3.47
N ASP A 112 5.24 -3.56 2.37
CA ASP A 112 6.26 -4.25 1.56
C ASP A 112 7.64 -4.19 2.22
N GLY A 113 8.40 -5.26 2.01
CA GLY A 113 9.73 -5.39 2.60
C GLY A 113 9.72 -5.86 4.06
N MET A 114 8.58 -6.34 4.57
CA MET A 114 8.45 -6.78 5.96
C MET A 114 9.42 -7.91 6.35
N TYR A 115 9.93 -8.67 5.39
CA TYR A 115 10.88 -9.75 5.59
C TYR A 115 12.32 -9.38 5.17
N LEU A 116 12.58 -8.11 4.87
CA LEU A 116 13.88 -7.62 4.41
C LEU A 116 14.55 -6.77 5.50
N GLU A 117 15.87 -6.67 5.44
CA GLU A 117 16.65 -5.78 6.31
C GLU A 117 16.33 -4.30 6.02
N THR A 118 16.08 -3.99 4.76
CA THR A 118 15.74 -2.63 4.33
C THR A 118 14.32 -2.58 3.79
N VAL A 119 13.49 -1.75 4.42
CA VAL A 119 12.12 -1.48 3.95
C VAL A 119 12.18 -0.35 2.91
N PRO A 120 11.65 -0.55 1.68
CA PRO A 120 11.62 0.50 0.67
C PRO A 120 10.74 1.66 1.14
N GLU A 121 11.19 2.90 0.91
CA GLU A 121 10.44 4.09 1.32
C GLU A 121 9.18 4.26 0.47
N PHE A 122 9.28 4.02 -0.83
CA PHE A 122 8.17 4.19 -1.77
C PHE A 122 7.81 2.91 -2.48
N GLN A 123 6.54 2.78 -2.80
CA GLN A 123 6.02 1.83 -3.76
C GLN A 123 5.42 2.60 -4.93
N VAL A 124 5.64 2.12 -6.15
CA VAL A 124 5.03 2.66 -7.35
C VAL A 124 4.18 1.57 -7.99
N PHE A 125 2.89 1.86 -8.18
CA PHE A 125 1.96 0.99 -8.87
C PHE A 125 1.54 1.64 -10.17
N HIS A 126 1.54 0.90 -11.26
CA HIS A 126 1.02 1.31 -12.54
C HIS A 126 -0.06 0.35 -13.00
N CYS A 127 -1.22 0.86 -13.37
CA CYS A 127 -2.33 0.08 -13.89
C CYS A 127 -2.21 -0.06 -15.40
N VAL A 128 -1.91 -1.25 -15.87
CA VAL A 128 -1.87 -1.58 -17.32
C VAL A 128 -3.27 -1.85 -17.81
N ASP A 129 -4.01 -2.69 -17.09
CA ASP A 129 -5.39 -3.02 -17.42
C ASP A 129 -6.24 -3.03 -16.15
N ALA A 130 -7.33 -2.29 -16.19
CA ALA A 130 -8.21 -2.11 -15.03
C ALA A 130 -9.36 -3.10 -15.05
N PRO A 131 -9.76 -3.65 -13.88
CA PRO A 131 -10.96 -4.47 -13.78
C PRO A 131 -12.21 -3.62 -14.07
N GLY A 132 -13.27 -4.26 -14.53
CA GLY A 132 -14.57 -3.62 -14.70
C GLY A 132 -15.15 -3.13 -13.36
N ASP A 133 -16.15 -2.25 -13.43
CA ASP A 133 -16.72 -1.60 -12.24
C ASP A 133 -17.31 -2.58 -11.23
N SER A 134 -17.80 -3.73 -11.68
CA SER A 134 -18.39 -4.79 -10.84
C SER A 134 -17.38 -5.85 -10.36
N ASP A 135 -16.15 -5.84 -10.87
CA ASP A 135 -15.21 -6.95 -10.70
C ASP A 135 -14.44 -6.91 -9.38
N GLY A 136 -14.49 -5.81 -8.64
CA GLY A 136 -13.75 -5.62 -7.39
C GLY A 136 -12.26 -5.32 -7.62
N GLY A 137 -11.37 -5.82 -6.75
CA GLY A 137 -9.92 -5.73 -6.92
C GLY A 137 -9.33 -4.37 -6.64
N ARG A 138 -10.03 -3.51 -5.87
CA ARG A 138 -9.47 -2.25 -5.42
C ARG A 138 -8.21 -2.50 -4.58
N THR A 139 -7.21 -1.66 -4.73
CA THR A 139 -6.07 -1.65 -3.80
C THR A 139 -6.42 -0.76 -2.62
N THR A 140 -6.28 -1.30 -1.41
CA THR A 140 -6.58 -0.56 -0.18
C THR A 140 -5.32 0.01 0.43
N PHE A 141 -5.42 1.21 0.97
CA PHE A 141 -4.34 1.91 1.67
C PHE A 141 -4.85 2.40 3.01
N SER A 142 -4.07 2.20 4.07
CA SER A 142 -4.39 2.69 5.41
C SER A 142 -3.24 3.49 5.98
N SER A 143 -3.52 4.76 6.34
CA SER A 143 -2.55 5.65 6.97
C SER A 143 -2.36 5.28 8.43
N THR A 144 -1.18 4.79 8.77
CA THR A 144 -0.83 4.41 10.14
C THR A 144 -0.78 5.62 11.09
N PRO A 145 -0.28 6.82 10.70
CA PRO A 145 -0.39 8.01 11.53
C PRO A 145 -1.84 8.44 11.78
N ALA A 146 -2.72 8.33 10.77
CA ALA A 146 -4.13 8.66 10.96
C ALA A 146 -4.84 7.65 11.88
N ALA A 147 -4.54 6.36 11.74
CA ALA A 147 -5.07 5.30 12.62
C ALA A 147 -4.65 5.51 14.09
N LEU A 148 -3.38 5.89 14.33
CA LEU A 148 -2.88 6.21 15.67
C LEU A 148 -3.62 7.40 16.32
N GLN A 149 -4.08 8.37 15.52
CA GLN A 149 -4.87 9.51 16.03
C GLN A 149 -6.32 9.15 16.34
N LEU A 150 -6.83 8.02 15.86
CA LEU A 150 -8.19 7.53 16.07
C LEU A 150 -8.30 6.57 17.26
N ALA A 151 -7.17 6.04 17.71
CA ALA A 151 -7.11 5.15 18.86
C ALA A 151 -7.27 5.92 20.17
N ASP A 152 -7.99 5.33 21.12
CA ASP A 152 -8.05 5.85 22.47
C ASP A 152 -6.78 5.51 23.29
N SER A 153 -6.72 6.03 24.53
CA SER A 153 -5.53 5.86 25.36
C SER A 153 -5.27 4.41 25.75
N SER A 154 -6.31 3.60 25.98
CA SER A 154 -6.19 2.20 26.36
C SER A 154 -5.73 1.33 25.18
N GLU A 155 -6.26 1.59 24.00
CA GLU A 155 -5.83 0.96 22.75
C GLU A 155 -4.36 1.28 22.43
N LEU A 156 -3.96 2.56 22.55
CA LEU A 156 -2.58 2.96 22.34
C LEU A 156 -1.62 2.31 23.34
N GLU A 157 -2.03 2.14 24.59
CA GLU A 157 -1.24 1.44 25.60
C GLU A 157 -1.08 -0.05 25.25
N LEU A 158 -2.16 -0.71 24.81
CA LEU A 158 -2.12 -2.09 24.34
C LEU A 158 -1.20 -2.24 23.12
N TRP A 159 -1.33 -1.36 22.14
CA TRP A 159 -0.52 -1.41 20.91
C TRP A 159 0.97 -1.18 21.16
N ARG A 160 1.32 -0.27 22.09
CA ARG A 160 2.73 0.01 22.44
C ARG A 160 3.44 -1.14 23.16
N ARG A 161 2.68 -1.97 23.89
CA ARG A 161 3.22 -3.18 24.52
C ARG A 161 3.38 -4.34 23.56
N ALA A 162 2.55 -4.38 22.52
CA ALA A 162 2.48 -5.49 21.59
C ALA A 162 3.61 -5.45 20.55
N SER A 163 4.16 -6.61 20.23
CA SER A 163 5.04 -6.84 19.07
C SER A 163 4.47 -7.95 18.22
N GLY A 164 4.41 -7.75 16.91
CA GLY A 164 4.01 -8.77 15.95
C GLY A 164 5.20 -9.60 15.49
N ARG A 165 5.05 -10.91 15.47
CA ARG A 165 5.96 -11.83 14.78
C ARG A 165 5.22 -12.54 13.66
N TYR A 166 5.79 -12.49 12.50
CA TYR A 166 5.20 -12.99 11.27
C TYR A 166 6.17 -13.98 10.63
N GLN A 167 5.69 -15.18 10.35
CA GLN A 167 6.48 -16.19 9.66
C GLN A 167 5.72 -16.70 8.46
N ARG A 168 6.42 -16.81 7.35
CA ARG A 168 5.88 -17.37 6.11
C ARG A 168 6.86 -18.39 5.57
N SER A 169 6.35 -19.56 5.24
CA SER A 169 7.14 -20.64 4.67
C SER A 169 6.47 -21.17 3.41
N ALA A 170 7.27 -21.45 2.40
CA ALA A 170 6.90 -22.16 1.20
C ALA A 170 7.94 -23.23 0.88
N ALA A 171 7.73 -24.04 -0.15
CA ALA A 171 8.62 -25.15 -0.48
C ALA A 171 10.11 -24.76 -0.61
N HIS A 172 10.38 -23.51 -0.99
CA HIS A 172 11.74 -23.03 -1.30
C HIS A 172 12.22 -21.84 -0.45
N TYR A 173 11.41 -21.34 0.50
CA TYR A 173 11.82 -20.26 1.40
C TYR A 173 11.11 -20.31 2.75
N SER A 174 11.77 -19.75 3.76
CA SER A 174 11.18 -19.41 5.04
C SER A 174 11.62 -18.01 5.42
N SER A 175 10.67 -17.13 5.66
CA SER A 175 10.91 -15.75 6.00
C SER A 175 10.27 -15.42 7.34
N ARG A 176 10.99 -14.65 8.17
CA ARG A 176 10.51 -14.19 9.49
C ARG A 176 10.65 -12.69 9.60
N SER A 177 9.70 -12.08 10.25
CA SER A 177 9.74 -10.68 10.61
C SER A 177 9.24 -10.50 12.05
N ALA A 178 9.83 -9.56 12.78
CA ALA A 178 9.36 -9.15 14.09
C ALA A 178 9.47 -7.63 14.18
N ALA A 179 8.40 -6.99 14.63
CA ALA A 179 8.37 -5.55 14.82
C ALA A 179 7.42 -5.17 15.97
N PRO A 180 7.72 -4.13 16.77
CA PRO A 180 6.73 -3.51 17.62
C PRO A 180 5.53 -3.04 16.78
N ILE A 181 4.32 -3.19 17.31
CA ILE A 181 3.12 -2.68 16.61
C ILE A 181 3.20 -1.17 16.45
N VAL A 182 3.63 -0.44 17.46
CA VAL A 182 3.90 1.00 17.40
C VAL A 182 5.41 1.22 17.36
N GLU A 183 5.87 1.80 16.27
CA GLU A 183 7.29 2.06 16.02
C GLU A 183 7.50 3.54 15.69
N ARG A 184 8.69 4.08 15.94
CA ARG A 184 9.07 5.41 15.48
C ARG A 184 9.37 5.37 13.98
N HIS A 185 8.86 6.34 13.24
CA HIS A 185 9.19 6.48 11.82
C HIS A 185 10.72 6.62 11.65
N PRO A 186 11.36 5.82 10.76
CA PRO A 186 12.84 5.75 10.71
C PRO A 186 13.53 7.06 10.30
N ARG A 187 12.79 8.01 9.71
CA ARG A 187 13.34 9.28 9.18
C ARG A 187 12.61 10.52 9.70
N ARG A 188 11.53 10.39 10.48
CA ARG A 188 10.68 11.50 10.95
C ARG A 188 10.25 11.31 12.40
N GLU A 189 9.91 12.39 13.08
CA GLU A 189 9.68 12.42 14.52
C GLU A 189 8.24 12.05 14.94
N PHE A 190 7.61 11.06 14.31
CA PHE A 190 6.28 10.61 14.68
C PHE A 190 6.17 9.08 14.68
N PRO A 191 5.19 8.50 15.41
CA PRO A 191 4.97 7.07 15.43
C PRO A 191 4.22 6.59 14.18
N ILE A 192 4.47 5.33 13.82
CA ILE A 192 3.81 4.57 12.75
C ILE A 192 3.39 3.20 13.28
N LEU A 193 2.56 2.48 12.53
CA LEU A 193 2.23 1.09 12.82
C LEU A 193 2.99 0.14 11.89
N ARG A 194 3.53 -0.94 12.48
CA ARG A 194 4.03 -2.13 11.77
C ARG A 194 3.12 -3.30 12.07
N PHE A 195 2.11 -3.42 11.25
CA PHE A 195 1.07 -4.43 11.42
C PHE A 195 0.82 -5.18 10.12
N CYS A 196 0.97 -6.49 10.15
CA CYS A 196 0.48 -7.38 9.11
C CYS A 196 -0.81 -7.99 9.61
N GLU A 197 -1.88 -7.73 8.90
CA GLU A 197 -3.21 -8.18 9.28
C GLU A 197 -3.36 -9.68 9.00
N PRO A 198 -3.80 -10.49 9.97
CA PRO A 198 -4.12 -11.88 9.70
C PRO A 198 -5.35 -11.99 8.79
N PRO A 199 -5.42 -13.01 7.92
CA PRO A 199 -6.62 -13.30 7.16
C PRO A 199 -7.80 -13.59 8.09
N VAL A 200 -9.00 -13.65 7.53
CA VAL A 200 -10.21 -14.00 8.29
C VAL A 200 -10.03 -15.41 8.85
N GLU A 201 -10.27 -15.58 10.15
CA GLU A 201 -10.15 -16.86 10.82
C GLU A 201 -11.12 -17.88 10.21
N GLY A 202 -10.59 -19.06 9.86
CA GLY A 202 -11.38 -20.14 9.24
C GLY A 202 -11.59 -19.97 7.73
N ASP A 203 -11.04 -18.95 7.08
CA ASP A 203 -11.09 -18.82 5.62
C ASP A 203 -10.18 -19.86 4.95
N ALA A 204 -10.74 -21.01 4.63
CA ALA A 204 -10.03 -22.10 3.95
C ALA A 204 -9.66 -21.76 2.48
N SER A 205 -10.21 -20.67 1.92
CA SER A 205 -9.90 -20.23 0.56
C SER A 205 -8.60 -19.42 0.50
N PHE A 206 -8.10 -18.92 1.64
CA PHE A 206 -6.89 -18.11 1.69
C PHE A 206 -5.64 -18.93 1.48
N ILE A 207 -4.90 -18.63 0.43
CA ILE A 207 -3.73 -19.41 -0.01
C ILE A 207 -2.48 -18.99 0.76
N ASN A 208 -1.76 -19.98 1.32
CA ASN A 208 -0.47 -19.80 1.99
C ASN A 208 -0.46 -18.66 3.03
N PRO A 209 -1.29 -18.73 4.10
CA PRO A 209 -1.29 -17.73 5.15
C PRO A 209 0.03 -17.72 5.92
N SER A 210 0.45 -16.56 6.39
CA SER A 210 1.54 -16.46 7.37
C SER A 210 1.08 -16.99 8.73
N GLU A 211 2.04 -17.36 9.56
CA GLU A 211 1.82 -17.57 10.99
C GLU A 211 1.92 -16.23 11.72
N PHE A 212 1.01 -15.98 12.66
CA PHE A 212 0.89 -14.73 13.39
C PHE A 212 1.02 -14.97 14.89
N HIS A 213 2.00 -14.31 15.51
CA HIS A 213 2.21 -14.31 16.95
C HIS A 213 2.30 -12.88 17.47
N TYR A 214 1.80 -12.66 18.67
CA TYR A 214 1.85 -11.35 19.33
C TYR A 214 2.48 -11.50 20.72
N ASP A 215 3.61 -10.84 20.93
CA ASP A 215 4.35 -10.81 22.18
C ASP A 215 4.04 -9.53 22.96
N GLY A 216 4.35 -9.49 24.24
CA GLY A 216 4.17 -8.32 25.12
C GLY A 216 2.74 -8.09 25.63
N ILE A 217 1.81 -8.97 25.25
CA ILE A 217 0.40 -8.96 25.71
C ILE A 217 -0.03 -10.36 26.13
N ALA A 218 -1.07 -10.43 26.97
CA ALA A 218 -1.68 -11.72 27.32
C ALA A 218 -2.43 -12.33 26.10
N PRO A 219 -2.49 -13.67 25.96
CA PRO A 219 -3.18 -14.32 24.86
C PRO A 219 -4.63 -13.87 24.68
N GLU A 220 -5.33 -13.61 25.76
CA GLU A 220 -6.72 -13.16 25.79
C GLU A 220 -6.91 -11.75 25.21
N GLN A 221 -5.86 -10.92 25.23
CA GLN A 221 -5.86 -9.57 24.66
C GLN A 221 -5.68 -9.54 23.15
N ARG A 222 -5.33 -10.69 22.51
CA ARG A 222 -5.15 -10.75 21.06
C ARG A 222 -6.39 -10.30 20.28
N GLY A 223 -7.58 -10.74 20.73
CA GLY A 223 -8.84 -10.35 20.08
C GLY A 223 -9.08 -8.84 20.14
N GLU A 224 -8.84 -8.22 21.30
CA GLU A 224 -8.95 -6.78 21.52
C GLU A 224 -7.93 -6.01 20.67
N LEU A 225 -6.66 -6.45 20.64
CA LEU A 225 -5.62 -5.86 19.80
C LEU A 225 -6.04 -5.83 18.32
N LEU A 226 -6.46 -6.96 17.77
CA LEU A 226 -6.85 -7.05 16.37
C LEU A 226 -8.10 -6.25 16.05
N ALA A 227 -9.10 -6.27 16.93
CA ALA A 227 -10.34 -5.51 16.74
C ALA A 227 -10.10 -4.00 16.76
N SER A 228 -9.30 -3.50 17.71
CA SER A 228 -8.97 -2.08 17.82
C SER A 228 -8.11 -1.59 16.64
N LEU A 229 -7.10 -2.36 16.22
CA LEU A 229 -6.30 -2.05 15.04
C LEU A 229 -7.16 -1.99 13.76
N ARG A 230 -8.02 -2.99 13.54
CA ARG A 230 -8.94 -3.00 12.40
C ARG A 230 -9.89 -1.81 12.42
N ARG A 231 -10.50 -1.52 13.56
CA ARG A 231 -11.41 -0.37 13.72
C ARG A 231 -10.74 0.94 13.29
N CYS A 232 -9.49 1.17 13.68
CA CYS A 232 -8.78 2.40 13.35
C CYS A 232 -8.23 2.40 11.93
N LEU A 233 -7.67 1.28 11.44
CA LEU A 233 -7.08 1.20 10.12
C LEU A 233 -8.13 1.25 8.99
N TYR A 234 -9.32 0.71 9.20
CA TYR A 234 -10.42 0.75 8.23
C TYR A 234 -11.37 1.93 8.43
N HIS A 235 -11.08 2.84 9.38
CA HIS A 235 -11.88 4.04 9.56
C HIS A 235 -11.77 4.96 8.34
N PRO A 236 -12.88 5.59 7.85
CA PRO A 236 -12.86 6.42 6.64
C PRO A 236 -11.83 7.55 6.61
N GLN A 237 -11.39 8.03 7.77
CA GLN A 237 -10.33 9.05 7.86
C GLN A 237 -8.92 8.48 7.69
N ALA A 238 -8.73 7.17 7.89
CA ALA A 238 -7.45 6.48 7.79
C ALA A 238 -7.36 5.54 6.59
N HIS A 239 -8.47 5.22 5.94
CA HIS A 239 -8.57 4.21 4.90
C HIS A 239 -9.00 4.80 3.55
N TYR A 240 -8.43 4.28 2.47
CA TYR A 240 -8.80 4.58 1.10
C TYR A 240 -8.72 3.33 0.25
N ALA A 241 -9.80 3.00 -0.46
CA ALA A 241 -9.87 1.89 -1.41
C ALA A 241 -9.83 2.46 -2.84
N HIS A 242 -8.72 2.23 -3.55
CA HIS A 242 -8.48 2.76 -4.88
C HIS A 242 -9.11 1.89 -5.95
N ARG A 243 -10.07 2.46 -6.70
CA ARG A 243 -10.57 1.86 -7.94
C ARG A 243 -9.66 2.26 -9.10
N TRP A 244 -9.03 1.28 -9.70
CA TRP A 244 -8.11 1.45 -10.80
C TRP A 244 -8.80 1.90 -12.08
N ARG A 245 -8.10 2.73 -12.82
CA ARG A 245 -8.32 2.98 -14.26
C ARG A 245 -7.01 2.71 -14.99
N SER A 246 -7.09 2.30 -16.24
CA SER A 246 -5.89 2.11 -17.06
C SER A 246 -5.08 3.40 -17.09
N ASP A 247 -3.77 3.27 -17.02
CA ASP A 247 -2.77 4.34 -16.90
C ASP A 247 -2.75 5.08 -15.54
N ASP A 248 -3.60 4.73 -14.55
CA ASP A 248 -3.40 5.24 -13.20
C ASP A 248 -2.01 4.86 -12.69
N LEU A 249 -1.29 5.83 -12.13
CA LEU A 249 -0.06 5.59 -11.40
C LEU A 249 -0.23 6.03 -9.95
N VAL A 250 0.10 5.14 -9.03
CA VAL A 250 0.05 5.42 -7.59
C VAL A 250 1.45 5.37 -7.01
N ILE A 251 1.81 6.41 -6.23
CA ILE A 251 3.04 6.46 -5.44
C ILE A 251 2.64 6.47 -3.97
N ALA A 252 3.03 5.43 -3.25
CA ALA A 252 2.72 5.25 -1.84
C ALA A 252 3.97 5.36 -0.96
N ASP A 253 3.89 6.11 0.14
CA ASP A 253 4.90 6.12 1.21
C ASP A 253 4.72 4.84 2.06
N ASN A 254 5.47 3.81 1.73
CA ASN A 254 5.43 2.50 2.37
C ASN A 254 5.90 2.51 3.84
N LEU A 255 6.53 3.59 4.27
CA LEU A 255 6.90 3.75 5.69
C LEU A 255 5.72 4.19 6.55
N THR A 256 4.71 4.83 5.96
CA THR A 256 3.55 5.36 6.68
C THR A 256 2.23 4.69 6.33
N LEU A 257 2.19 3.96 5.21
CA LEU A 257 0.99 3.26 4.76
C LEU A 257 1.13 1.74 4.95
N LEU A 258 0.02 1.13 5.31
CA LEU A 258 -0.23 -0.28 5.03
C LEU A 258 -1.09 -0.35 3.77
N HIS A 259 -0.91 -1.41 2.99
CA HIS A 259 -1.73 -1.64 1.81
C HIS A 259 -2.24 -3.07 1.75
N GLY A 260 -3.30 -3.25 1.00
CA GLY A 260 -3.92 -4.54 0.75
C GLY A 260 -4.68 -4.53 -0.57
N ARG A 261 -5.47 -5.54 -0.80
CA ARG A 261 -6.30 -5.66 -2.00
C ARG A 261 -7.61 -6.35 -1.66
N GLU A 262 -8.71 -5.84 -2.17
CA GLU A 262 -9.98 -6.56 -2.16
C GLU A 262 -9.93 -7.76 -3.11
N ALA A 263 -10.76 -8.76 -2.84
CA ALA A 263 -10.99 -9.84 -3.79
C ALA A 263 -11.58 -9.30 -5.09
N PHE A 264 -11.35 -10.00 -6.19
CA PHE A 264 -11.91 -9.64 -7.49
C PHE A 264 -12.46 -10.85 -8.24
N ALA A 265 -13.30 -10.58 -9.24
CA ALA A 265 -13.91 -11.62 -10.04
C ALA A 265 -12.83 -12.44 -10.76
N HIS A 266 -13.00 -13.77 -10.79
CA HIS A 266 -12.09 -14.67 -11.49
C HIS A 266 -11.96 -14.28 -12.97
N ARG A 267 -10.72 -14.21 -13.46
CA ARG A 267 -10.36 -13.77 -14.82
C ARG A 267 -10.76 -12.34 -15.18
N ALA A 268 -10.97 -11.49 -14.17
CA ALA A 268 -11.12 -10.06 -14.46
C ALA A 268 -9.84 -9.49 -15.09
N PRO A 269 -9.95 -8.56 -16.03
CA PRO A 269 -8.79 -7.95 -16.68
C PRO A 269 -8.07 -7.00 -15.71
N ARG A 270 -7.37 -7.54 -14.73
CA ARG A 270 -6.63 -6.79 -13.71
C ARG A 270 -5.14 -7.04 -13.85
N HIS A 271 -4.44 -6.05 -14.41
CA HIS A 271 -3.00 -6.10 -14.59
C HIS A 271 -2.35 -4.84 -14.01
N LEU A 272 -1.61 -5.00 -12.91
CA LEU A 272 -0.82 -3.93 -12.31
C LEU A 272 0.66 -4.30 -12.38
N ARG A 273 1.51 -3.28 -12.52
CA ARG A 273 2.97 -3.33 -12.30
C ARG A 273 3.27 -2.67 -10.97
N ARG A 274 4.10 -3.33 -10.17
CA ARG A 274 4.55 -2.76 -8.91
C ARG A 274 6.07 -2.83 -8.80
#